data_03b9f104225f513e6b13f7a00724cfcc
#
_entry.id   03b9f104225f513e6b13f7a00724cfcc
#
_cell.length_a   1.000
_cell.length_b   1.000
_cell.length_c   1.000
_cell.angle_alpha   90.00
_cell.angle_beta   90.00
_cell.angle_gamma   90.00
#
_symmetry.space_group_name_H-M   'P 1'
#
loop_
_entity.id
_entity.type
_entity.pdbx_description
1 polymer ?
#
loop_
_entity_poly.entity_id
_entity_poly.type
_entity_poly.pdbx_seq_one_letter_code
_entity_poly.pdbx_strand_id
1 'polypeptide(L)'
;MNFDYLNKMIDYIENNLDNEIDFNELSKITNTNIFILEHVFMFLTNMTITEYIKKRRLSKAFEDIRNTNLKIIDIAFKYQYNSAPSFNRAFKQLFNMTPTECRKGIGNYKIIPKEYFETNKTNYNFDYEIKEINSITLYCYHIASKNHSDLLYKIRELYKKVKNNNYYKEFNEVGMYGIFSKNENIYNYYLGSTKYFSNLEKYKIEKNKYAIFKLISRNQNDIVSLEKKSTNNGYLLQIII
;
A
#
# COMPACT_ATOMS: atom_id res chain seq x y z
N MET A 1 -7.57 17.83 -3.24
CA MET A 1 -6.60 17.33 -2.27
C MET A 1 -5.19 17.52 -2.77
N ASN A 2 -4.34 17.91 -1.88
CA ASN A 2 -2.95 18.12 -2.21
C ASN A 2 -2.18 16.81 -1.96
N PHE A 3 -1.73 16.12 -3.01
CA PHE A 3 -0.85 14.97 -2.91
C PHE A 3 0.64 15.36 -2.82
N ASP A 4 0.94 16.63 -2.56
CA ASP A 4 2.33 17.11 -2.47
C ASP A 4 3.16 16.30 -1.48
N TYR A 5 2.56 15.87 -0.37
CA TYR A 5 3.27 15.06 0.61
C TYR A 5 3.64 13.68 0.06
N LEU A 6 2.77 13.03 -0.75
CA LEU A 6 3.11 11.75 -1.41
C LEU A 6 4.14 11.97 -2.52
N ASN A 7 4.01 13.03 -3.29
CA ASN A 7 5.00 13.35 -4.32
C ASN A 7 6.37 13.68 -3.68
N LYS A 8 6.41 14.42 -2.56
CA LYS A 8 7.65 14.62 -1.77
C LYS A 8 8.26 13.30 -1.31
N MET A 9 7.43 12.36 -0.83
CA MET A 9 7.89 11.01 -0.47
C MET A 9 8.49 10.29 -1.68
N ILE A 10 7.80 10.30 -2.82
CA ILE A 10 8.28 9.69 -4.05
C ILE A 10 9.60 10.33 -4.52
N ASP A 11 9.68 11.65 -4.50
CA ASP A 11 10.91 12.37 -4.89
C ASP A 11 12.09 12.02 -3.99
N TYR A 12 11.87 11.95 -2.68
CA TYR A 12 12.90 11.50 -1.75
C TYR A 12 13.35 10.06 -2.05
N ILE A 13 12.42 9.13 -2.26
CA ILE A 13 12.73 7.74 -2.59
C ILE A 13 13.52 7.66 -3.89
N GLU A 14 13.07 8.34 -4.95
CA GLU A 14 13.72 8.30 -6.27
C GLU A 14 15.15 8.90 -6.25
N ASN A 15 15.37 9.92 -5.44
CA ASN A 15 16.69 10.55 -5.27
C ASN A 15 17.65 9.74 -4.39
N ASN A 16 17.16 8.71 -3.68
CA ASN A 16 17.93 7.89 -2.76
C ASN A 16 17.83 6.40 -3.05
N LEU A 17 17.52 5.99 -4.28
CA LEU A 17 17.38 4.56 -4.63
C LEU A 17 18.69 3.78 -4.47
N ASP A 18 19.83 4.42 -4.62
CA ASP A 18 21.19 3.89 -4.45
C ASP A 18 21.68 3.95 -3.00
N ASN A 19 20.91 4.55 -2.09
CA ASN A 19 21.22 4.68 -0.67
C ASN A 19 20.19 3.95 0.20
N GLU A 20 20.45 3.91 1.49
CA GLU A 20 19.45 3.48 2.47
C GLU A 20 18.33 4.52 2.57
N ILE A 21 17.08 4.04 2.57
CA ILE A 21 15.91 4.90 2.73
C ILE A 21 15.54 4.99 4.21
N ASP A 22 15.66 6.19 4.79
CA ASP A 22 15.23 6.44 6.16
C ASP A 22 13.73 6.76 6.21
N PHE A 23 12.96 5.87 6.80
CA PHE A 23 11.51 6.03 6.99
C PHE A 23 11.15 7.13 8.01
N ASN A 24 12.05 7.47 8.94
CA ASN A 24 11.84 8.60 9.84
C ASN A 24 11.95 9.92 9.05
N GLU A 25 12.90 9.98 8.13
CA GLU A 25 13.05 11.14 7.26
C GLU A 25 11.84 11.31 6.33
N LEU A 26 11.28 10.21 5.79
CA LEU A 26 10.01 10.27 5.06
C LEU A 26 8.89 10.93 5.88
N SER A 27 8.76 10.55 7.14
CA SER A 27 7.75 11.13 8.04
C SER A 27 7.97 12.63 8.26
N LYS A 28 9.23 13.09 8.39
CA LYS A 28 9.58 14.50 8.56
C LYS A 28 9.28 15.31 7.29
N ILE A 29 9.78 14.87 6.14
CA ILE A 29 9.63 15.55 4.84
C ILE A 29 8.15 15.72 4.48
N THR A 30 7.35 14.71 4.78
CA THR A 30 5.93 14.70 4.46
C THR A 30 5.06 15.34 5.55
N ASN A 31 5.64 15.61 6.71
CA ASN A 31 4.91 16.01 7.93
C ASN A 31 3.72 15.08 8.21
N THR A 32 3.91 13.77 7.95
CA THR A 32 2.86 12.77 8.04
C THR A 32 3.42 11.51 8.71
N ASN A 33 2.63 10.91 9.57
CA ASN A 33 3.00 9.66 10.22
C ASN A 33 3.25 8.57 9.17
N ILE A 34 4.33 7.78 9.33
CA ILE A 34 4.71 6.73 8.38
C ILE A 34 3.59 5.70 8.16
N PHE A 35 2.81 5.38 9.17
CA PHE A 35 1.64 4.51 9.04
C PHE A 35 0.62 5.04 8.05
N ILE A 36 0.32 6.33 8.14
CA ILE A 36 -0.62 7.01 7.24
C ILE A 36 -0.06 6.97 5.82
N LEU A 37 1.23 7.29 5.66
CA LEU A 37 1.90 7.23 4.35
C LEU A 37 1.81 5.84 3.73
N GLU A 38 2.16 4.79 4.47
CA GLU A 38 2.13 3.42 3.97
C GLU A 38 0.71 2.96 3.62
N HIS A 39 -0.28 3.31 4.45
CA HIS A 39 -1.67 2.99 4.17
C HIS A 39 -2.20 3.68 2.92
N VAL A 40 -2.00 5.00 2.84
CA VAL A 40 -2.47 5.79 1.70
C VAL A 40 -1.76 5.36 0.43
N PHE A 41 -0.44 5.16 0.49
CA PHE A 41 0.34 4.72 -0.66
C PHE A 41 -0.10 3.33 -1.14
N MET A 42 -0.24 2.36 -0.23
CA MET A 42 -0.73 1.02 -0.57
C MET A 42 -2.13 1.06 -1.17
N PHE A 43 -3.02 1.89 -0.62
CA PHE A 43 -4.37 2.05 -1.15
C PHE A 43 -4.38 2.59 -2.58
N LEU A 44 -3.55 3.61 -2.86
CA LEU A 44 -3.48 4.24 -4.18
C LEU A 44 -2.79 3.38 -5.24
N THR A 45 -1.74 2.65 -4.84
CA THR A 45 -0.84 1.95 -5.78
C THR A 45 -0.97 0.43 -5.73
N ASN A 46 -1.69 -0.10 -4.75
CA ASN A 46 -1.75 -1.53 -4.44
C ASN A 46 -0.37 -2.14 -4.16
N MET A 47 0.57 -1.32 -3.67
CA MET A 47 1.94 -1.71 -3.29
C MET A 47 2.30 -1.10 -1.95
N THR A 48 3.12 -1.79 -1.16
CA THR A 48 3.78 -1.15 -0.01
C THR A 48 4.88 -0.21 -0.49
N ILE A 49 5.28 0.77 0.34
CA ILE A 49 6.42 1.65 0.03
C ILE A 49 7.70 0.81 -0.18
N THR A 50 7.91 -0.21 0.65
CA THR A 50 9.06 -1.14 0.52
C THR A 50 9.04 -1.92 -0.81
N GLU A 51 7.86 -2.40 -1.25
CA GLU A 51 7.72 -3.05 -2.56
C GLU A 51 8.00 -2.07 -3.70
N TYR A 52 7.54 -0.84 -3.59
CA TYR A 52 7.82 0.21 -4.57
C TYR A 52 9.32 0.48 -4.68
N ILE A 53 10.00 0.74 -3.56
CA ILE A 53 11.46 0.96 -3.51
C ILE A 53 12.18 -0.20 -4.20
N LYS A 54 11.86 -1.45 -3.84
CA LYS A 54 12.48 -2.64 -4.43
C LYS A 54 12.29 -2.71 -5.94
N LYS A 55 11.07 -2.46 -6.43
CA LYS A 55 10.76 -2.49 -7.86
C LYS A 55 11.44 -1.34 -8.61
N ARG A 56 11.52 -0.14 -8.02
CA ARG A 56 12.21 1.01 -8.62
C ARG A 56 13.72 0.78 -8.70
N ARG A 57 14.34 0.25 -7.63
CA ARG A 57 15.75 -0.15 -7.62
C ARG A 57 16.07 -1.13 -8.75
N LEU A 58 15.25 -2.16 -8.92
CA LEU A 58 15.41 -3.11 -10.02
C LEU A 58 15.20 -2.48 -11.39
N SER A 59 14.26 -1.53 -11.52
CA SER A 59 14.04 -0.81 -12.78
C SER A 59 15.24 0.08 -13.13
N LYS A 60 15.82 0.77 -12.16
CA LYS A 60 17.05 1.55 -12.35
C LYS A 60 18.26 0.65 -12.65
N ALA A 61 18.38 -0.48 -11.95
CA ALA A 61 19.41 -1.47 -12.26
C ALA A 61 19.27 -2.03 -13.68
N PHE A 62 18.04 -2.22 -14.17
CA PHE A 62 17.79 -2.62 -15.54
C PHE A 62 18.32 -1.57 -16.54
N GLU A 63 18.05 -0.29 -16.30
CA GLU A 63 18.55 0.81 -17.12
C GLU A 63 20.09 0.82 -17.14
N ASP A 64 20.74 0.68 -15.96
CA ASP A 64 22.20 0.63 -15.86
C ASP A 64 22.81 -0.58 -16.57
N ILE A 65 22.20 -1.76 -16.44
CA ILE A 65 22.66 -2.98 -17.14
C ILE A 65 22.63 -2.82 -18.64
N ARG A 66 21.62 -2.13 -19.18
CA ARG A 66 21.45 -1.90 -20.62
C ARG A 66 22.35 -0.81 -21.17
N ASN A 67 22.59 0.23 -20.38
CA ASN A 67 23.17 1.47 -20.86
C ASN A 67 24.65 1.66 -20.42
N THR A 68 25.19 0.76 -19.58
CA THR A 68 26.55 0.87 -19.08
C THR A 68 27.32 -0.45 -19.18
N ASN A 69 28.64 -0.37 -19.05
CA ASN A 69 29.54 -1.52 -18.98
C ASN A 69 29.88 -1.95 -17.54
N LEU A 70 29.19 -1.39 -16.53
CA LEU A 70 29.41 -1.75 -15.13
C LEU A 70 29.18 -3.25 -14.92
N LYS A 71 29.96 -3.87 -14.03
CA LYS A 71 29.74 -5.26 -13.67
C LYS A 71 28.39 -5.42 -13.00
N ILE A 72 27.68 -6.52 -13.27
CA ILE A 72 26.36 -6.80 -12.69
C ILE A 72 26.42 -6.80 -11.16
N ILE A 73 27.54 -7.26 -10.58
CA ILE A 73 27.74 -7.26 -9.13
C ILE A 73 27.80 -5.82 -8.57
N ASP A 74 28.47 -4.91 -9.27
CA ASP A 74 28.59 -3.52 -8.84
C ASP A 74 27.24 -2.81 -8.92
N ILE A 75 26.45 -3.10 -9.96
CA ILE A 75 25.07 -2.61 -10.09
C ILE A 75 24.18 -3.16 -8.95
N ALA A 76 24.34 -4.45 -8.60
CA ALA A 76 23.61 -5.04 -7.50
C ALA A 76 23.88 -4.31 -6.17
N PHE A 77 25.16 -4.06 -5.86
CA PHE A 77 25.55 -3.32 -4.65
C PHE A 77 25.08 -1.86 -4.69
N LYS A 78 25.21 -1.18 -5.83
CA LYS A 78 24.70 0.18 -6.03
C LYS A 78 23.22 0.28 -5.61
N TYR A 79 22.41 -0.70 -5.96
CA TYR A 79 20.97 -0.72 -5.63
C TYR A 79 20.64 -1.49 -4.34
N GLN A 80 21.58 -1.53 -3.39
CA GLN A 80 21.39 -2.02 -2.03
C GLN A 80 21.07 -3.52 -1.93
N TYR A 81 21.58 -4.34 -2.86
CA TYR A 81 21.56 -5.79 -2.73
C TYR A 81 22.84 -6.30 -2.10
N ASN A 82 22.74 -7.07 -1.05
CA ASN A 82 23.89 -7.59 -0.29
C ASN A 82 24.62 -8.74 -1.01
N SER A 83 24.05 -9.28 -2.09
CA SER A 83 24.69 -10.36 -2.84
C SER A 83 24.16 -10.47 -4.27
N ALA A 84 25.00 -10.93 -5.20
CA ALA A 84 24.61 -11.22 -6.59
C ALA A 84 23.49 -12.28 -6.69
N PRO A 85 23.46 -13.37 -5.90
CA PRO A 85 22.35 -14.32 -5.96
C PRO A 85 21.00 -13.72 -5.57
N SER A 86 20.95 -12.86 -4.53
CA SER A 86 19.71 -12.20 -4.11
C SER A 86 19.21 -11.22 -5.17
N PHE A 87 20.12 -10.45 -5.77
CA PHE A 87 19.83 -9.57 -6.88
C PHE A 87 19.29 -10.33 -8.10
N ASN A 88 20.01 -11.38 -8.55
CA ASN A 88 19.62 -12.17 -9.72
C ASN A 88 18.23 -12.79 -9.54
N ARG A 89 17.91 -13.30 -8.36
CA ARG A 89 16.58 -13.86 -8.04
C ARG A 89 15.50 -12.79 -8.13
N ALA A 90 15.70 -11.65 -7.50
CA ALA A 90 14.74 -10.55 -7.50
C ALA A 90 14.55 -9.97 -8.91
N PHE A 91 15.64 -9.81 -9.67
CA PHE A 91 15.63 -9.33 -11.05
C PHE A 91 14.86 -10.28 -11.97
N LYS A 92 15.16 -11.59 -11.89
CA LYS A 92 14.44 -12.61 -12.66
C LYS A 92 12.97 -12.70 -12.31
N GLN A 93 12.63 -12.54 -11.03
CA GLN A 93 11.23 -12.52 -10.58
C GLN A 93 10.45 -11.34 -11.16
N LEU A 94 11.07 -10.15 -11.27
CA LEU A 94 10.39 -8.95 -11.76
C LEU A 94 10.32 -8.89 -13.29
N PHE A 95 11.40 -9.26 -14.00
CA PHE A 95 11.53 -9.08 -15.44
C PHE A 95 11.43 -10.37 -16.24
N ASN A 96 11.31 -11.53 -15.58
CA ASN A 96 11.30 -12.86 -16.18
C ASN A 96 12.54 -13.15 -17.04
N MET A 97 13.65 -12.49 -16.76
CA MET A 97 14.96 -12.68 -17.40
C MET A 97 16.08 -12.45 -16.40
N THR A 98 17.27 -12.98 -16.67
CA THR A 98 18.47 -12.73 -15.88
C THR A 98 19.10 -11.37 -16.23
N PRO A 99 19.91 -10.78 -15.35
CA PRO A 99 20.69 -9.58 -15.66
C PRO A 99 21.61 -9.75 -16.88
N THR A 100 22.17 -10.94 -17.07
CA THR A 100 23.03 -11.25 -18.24
C THR A 100 22.24 -11.27 -19.55
N GLU A 101 21.05 -11.85 -19.55
CA GLU A 101 20.13 -11.83 -20.70
C GLU A 101 19.67 -10.41 -21.00
N CYS A 102 19.35 -9.62 -19.97
CA CYS A 102 19.04 -8.21 -20.08
C CYS A 102 20.15 -7.44 -20.80
N ARG A 103 21.42 -7.64 -20.41
CA ARG A 103 22.59 -7.00 -21.06
C ARG A 103 22.72 -7.35 -22.53
N LYS A 104 22.38 -8.57 -22.91
CA LYS A 104 22.38 -9.02 -24.31
C LYS A 104 21.19 -8.51 -25.13
N GLY A 105 20.26 -7.80 -24.51
CA GLY A 105 19.07 -7.28 -25.19
C GLY A 105 17.96 -8.31 -25.40
N ILE A 106 18.02 -9.45 -24.71
CA ILE A 106 17.07 -10.54 -24.87
C ILE A 106 15.85 -10.29 -23.95
N GLY A 107 14.65 -10.49 -24.49
CA GLY A 107 13.39 -10.52 -23.75
C GLY A 107 12.54 -9.24 -23.83
N ASN A 108 11.24 -9.41 -23.57
CA ASN A 108 10.30 -8.31 -23.38
C ASN A 108 10.22 -7.94 -21.91
N TYR A 109 10.20 -6.65 -21.62
CA TYR A 109 10.20 -6.16 -20.25
C TYR A 109 9.24 -4.98 -20.07
N LYS A 110 8.75 -4.84 -18.85
CA LYS A 110 7.99 -3.68 -18.42
C LYS A 110 8.69 -3.07 -17.22
N ILE A 111 9.30 -1.91 -17.43
CA ILE A 111 9.88 -1.11 -16.33
C ILE A 111 8.73 -0.57 -15.47
N ILE A 112 8.91 -0.60 -14.17
CA ILE A 112 8.00 0.07 -13.25
C ILE A 112 8.36 1.56 -13.27
N PRO A 113 7.47 2.44 -13.73
CA PRO A 113 7.73 3.87 -13.80
C PRO A 113 7.78 4.48 -12.40
N LYS A 114 8.33 5.70 -12.31
CA LYS A 114 8.16 6.55 -11.15
C LYS A 114 6.66 6.85 -10.98
N GLU A 115 6.14 6.64 -9.77
CA GLU A 115 4.78 7.04 -9.44
C GLU A 115 4.69 8.57 -9.34
N TYR A 116 3.56 9.12 -9.75
CA TYR A 116 3.25 10.53 -9.61
C TYR A 116 1.76 10.70 -9.35
N PHE A 117 1.44 11.45 -8.31
CA PHE A 117 0.06 11.72 -7.91
C PHE A 117 -0.36 13.12 -8.38
N GLU A 118 -1.20 13.17 -9.43
CA GLU A 118 -1.72 14.45 -9.95
C GLU A 118 -2.75 15.06 -9.01
N THR A 119 -2.57 16.33 -8.67
CA THR A 119 -3.48 17.07 -7.80
C THR A 119 -4.81 17.45 -8.47
N ASN A 120 -4.84 17.48 -9.82
CA ASN A 120 -5.93 18.11 -10.58
C ASN A 120 -6.91 17.14 -11.26
N LYS A 121 -6.71 15.84 -11.22
CA LYS A 121 -7.56 14.89 -11.97
C LYS A 121 -8.41 13.96 -11.12
N THR A 122 -8.37 14.10 -9.82
CA THR A 122 -9.12 13.21 -8.97
C THR A 122 -9.60 13.91 -7.71
N ASN A 123 -10.90 13.94 -7.56
CA ASN A 123 -11.58 14.29 -6.33
C ASN A 123 -11.35 13.21 -5.24
N TYR A 124 -10.09 12.95 -4.89
CA TYR A 124 -9.80 12.21 -3.67
C TYR A 124 -9.74 13.20 -2.53
N ASN A 125 -10.80 13.30 -1.81
CA ASN A 125 -10.78 13.91 -0.50
C ASN A 125 -10.32 12.82 0.49
N PHE A 126 -9.04 12.82 0.84
CA PHE A 126 -8.57 12.19 2.08
C PHE A 126 -8.81 13.18 3.23
N ASP A 127 -10.04 13.62 3.35
CA ASP A 127 -10.41 14.35 4.53
C ASP A 127 -10.41 13.34 5.67
N TYR A 128 -9.54 13.55 6.63
CA TYR A 128 -9.70 12.90 7.91
C TYR A 128 -10.36 13.87 8.85
N GLU A 129 -11.25 13.36 9.65
CA GLU A 129 -11.83 14.09 10.77
C GLU A 129 -11.48 13.39 12.08
N ILE A 130 -11.13 14.17 13.11
CA ILE A 130 -11.06 13.60 14.47
C ILE A 130 -12.46 13.69 15.04
N LYS A 131 -13.07 12.55 15.26
CA LYS A 131 -14.45 12.47 15.72
C LYS A 131 -14.58 11.56 16.93
N GLU A 132 -15.36 11.99 17.89
CA GLU A 132 -15.81 11.11 18.95
C GLU A 132 -16.85 10.12 18.40
N ILE A 133 -16.56 8.84 18.51
CA ILE A 133 -17.45 7.76 18.09
C ILE A 133 -17.97 7.07 19.35
N ASN A 134 -19.27 6.83 19.38
CA ASN A 134 -19.87 5.97 20.36
C ASN A 134 -19.40 4.53 20.15
N SER A 135 -19.48 3.69 21.17
CA SER A 135 -19.15 2.28 21.05
C SER A 135 -19.92 1.63 19.89
N ILE A 136 -19.18 0.96 18.98
CA ILE A 136 -19.72 0.28 17.80
C ILE A 136 -19.27 -1.18 17.84
N THR A 137 -20.17 -2.09 17.52
CA THR A 137 -19.83 -3.51 17.31
C THR A 137 -19.64 -3.78 15.84
N LEU A 138 -18.51 -4.37 15.47
CA LEU A 138 -18.22 -4.87 14.13
C LEU A 138 -18.15 -6.38 14.11
N TYR A 139 -18.56 -6.96 13.00
CA TYR A 139 -18.30 -8.33 12.62
C TYR A 139 -17.25 -8.32 11.54
N CYS A 140 -16.06 -8.84 11.80
CA CYS A 140 -14.87 -8.55 11.03
C CYS A 140 -13.92 -9.74 10.89
N TYR A 141 -13.11 -9.69 9.87
CA TYR A 141 -11.87 -10.43 9.78
C TYR A 141 -10.81 -9.71 10.62
N HIS A 142 -10.04 -10.47 11.38
CA HIS A 142 -8.90 -9.97 12.14
C HIS A 142 -7.61 -10.57 11.61
N ILE A 143 -6.61 -9.74 11.42
CA ILE A 143 -5.24 -10.14 11.13
C ILE A 143 -4.28 -9.38 12.02
N ALA A 144 -3.20 -10.04 12.42
CA ALA A 144 -2.18 -9.46 13.28
C ALA A 144 -0.78 -9.79 12.77
N SER A 145 0.19 -8.95 13.11
CA SER A 145 1.61 -9.17 12.86
C SER A 145 2.47 -8.38 13.83
N LYS A 146 3.65 -8.92 14.15
CA LYS A 146 4.72 -8.17 14.83
C LYS A 146 5.49 -7.25 13.88
N ASN A 147 5.34 -7.45 12.57
CA ASN A 147 6.00 -6.68 11.53
C ASN A 147 4.96 -5.90 10.73
N HIS A 148 5.14 -4.59 10.63
CA HIS A 148 4.20 -3.71 9.94
C HIS A 148 4.12 -4.04 8.43
N SER A 149 5.25 -4.26 7.76
CA SER A 149 5.26 -4.59 6.33
C SER A 149 4.58 -5.95 6.05
N ASP A 150 4.72 -6.93 6.95
CA ASP A 150 4.01 -8.20 6.87
C ASP A 150 2.50 -8.00 7.07
N LEU A 151 2.10 -7.12 7.99
CA LEU A 151 0.68 -6.79 8.16
C LEU A 151 0.09 -6.18 6.89
N LEU A 152 0.78 -5.24 6.25
CA LEU A 152 0.32 -4.61 5.00
C LEU A 152 0.16 -5.64 3.87
N TYR A 153 1.09 -6.59 3.77
CA TYR A 153 0.95 -7.72 2.84
C TYR A 153 -0.31 -8.54 3.15
N LYS A 154 -0.53 -8.91 4.41
CA LYS A 154 -1.71 -9.65 4.86
C LYS A 154 -3.02 -8.88 4.63
N ILE A 155 -3.02 -7.56 4.82
CA ILE A 155 -4.18 -6.70 4.51
C ILE A 155 -4.52 -6.81 3.02
N ARG A 156 -3.53 -6.72 2.13
CA ARG A 156 -3.75 -6.86 0.69
C ARG A 156 -4.36 -8.23 0.33
N GLU A 157 -3.84 -9.31 0.90
CA GLU A 157 -4.39 -10.65 0.68
C GLU A 157 -5.80 -10.80 1.27
N LEU A 158 -6.07 -10.17 2.42
CA LEU A 158 -7.41 -10.14 3.00
C LEU A 158 -8.41 -9.44 2.07
N TYR A 159 -8.06 -8.28 1.50
CA TYR A 159 -8.93 -7.60 0.53
C TYR A 159 -9.22 -8.46 -0.71
N LYS A 160 -8.22 -9.16 -1.24
CA LYS A 160 -8.43 -10.10 -2.35
C LYS A 160 -9.39 -11.22 -1.96
N LYS A 161 -9.22 -11.79 -0.77
CA LYS A 161 -10.09 -12.85 -0.25
C LYS A 161 -11.53 -12.35 -0.08
N VAL A 162 -11.71 -11.19 0.52
CA VAL A 162 -13.04 -10.60 0.75
C VAL A 162 -13.71 -10.26 -0.57
N LYS A 163 -12.98 -9.70 -1.55
CA LYS A 163 -13.49 -9.37 -2.89
C LYS A 163 -14.04 -10.60 -3.63
N ASN A 164 -13.40 -11.75 -3.45
CA ASN A 164 -13.79 -13.00 -4.09
C ASN A 164 -14.89 -13.76 -3.31
N ASN A 165 -15.37 -13.21 -2.21
CA ASN A 165 -16.39 -13.83 -1.36
C ASN A 165 -17.73 -13.06 -1.49
N ASN A 166 -18.84 -13.75 -1.26
CA ASN A 166 -20.19 -13.17 -1.26
C ASN A 166 -20.36 -11.99 -0.27
N TYR A 167 -19.55 -11.94 0.80
CA TYR A 167 -19.57 -10.84 1.78
C TYR A 167 -19.17 -9.48 1.22
N TYR A 168 -18.41 -9.44 0.13
CA TYR A 168 -17.99 -8.16 -0.46
C TYR A 168 -19.19 -7.30 -0.90
N LYS A 169 -20.18 -7.92 -1.53
CA LYS A 169 -21.41 -7.22 -1.95
C LYS A 169 -22.15 -6.68 -0.74
N GLU A 170 -22.27 -7.50 0.30
CA GLU A 170 -23.00 -7.13 1.51
C GLU A 170 -22.27 -6.06 2.34
N PHE A 171 -20.93 -6.10 2.41
CA PHE A 171 -20.12 -5.06 3.04
C PHE A 171 -20.28 -3.71 2.34
N ASN A 172 -20.36 -3.69 1.01
CA ASN A 172 -20.56 -2.46 0.24
C ASN A 172 -21.94 -1.86 0.43
N GLU A 173 -22.98 -2.66 0.65
CA GLU A 173 -24.34 -2.18 0.86
C GLU A 173 -24.51 -1.50 2.24
N VAL A 174 -23.82 -1.96 3.25
CA VAL A 174 -23.98 -1.50 4.65
C VAL A 174 -22.87 -0.55 5.10
N GLY A 175 -21.76 -0.55 4.38
CA GLY A 175 -20.51 0.14 4.73
C GLY A 175 -19.47 -0.83 5.31
N MET A 176 -18.25 -0.68 4.82
CA MET A 176 -17.10 -1.47 5.23
C MET A 176 -16.17 -0.61 6.11
N TYR A 177 -15.77 -1.18 7.23
CA TYR A 177 -14.87 -0.55 8.19
C TYR A 177 -13.52 -1.25 8.15
N GLY A 178 -12.45 -0.48 7.98
CA GLY A 178 -11.09 -0.91 8.21
C GLY A 178 -10.57 -0.27 9.50
N ILE A 179 -10.11 -1.07 10.46
CA ILE A 179 -9.58 -0.57 11.72
C ILE A 179 -8.17 -1.04 11.88
N PHE A 180 -7.30 -0.11 12.12
CA PHE A 180 -5.90 -0.35 12.43
C PHE A 180 -5.63 0.00 13.89
N SER A 181 -4.96 -0.89 14.61
CA SER A 181 -4.50 -0.61 15.97
C SER A 181 -3.12 -1.20 16.21
N LYS A 182 -2.37 -0.60 17.11
CA LYS A 182 -1.09 -1.11 17.58
C LYS A 182 -1.13 -1.23 19.10
N ASN A 183 -0.98 -2.47 19.58
CA ASN A 183 -0.85 -2.77 21.01
C ASN A 183 0.55 -3.31 21.26
N GLU A 184 1.36 -2.58 22.06
CA GLU A 184 2.76 -2.91 22.31
C GLU A 184 3.55 -3.13 21.02
N ASN A 185 3.90 -4.40 20.71
CA ASN A 185 4.65 -4.81 19.53
C ASN A 185 3.80 -5.55 18.48
N ILE A 186 2.48 -5.53 18.60
CA ILE A 186 1.56 -6.21 17.69
C ILE A 186 0.73 -5.16 16.94
N TYR A 187 0.80 -5.23 15.63
CA TYR A 187 -0.05 -4.47 14.72
C TYR A 187 -1.27 -5.30 14.36
N ASN A 188 -2.45 -4.72 14.51
CA ASN A 188 -3.72 -5.38 14.25
C ASN A 188 -4.47 -4.65 13.15
N TYR A 189 -5.19 -5.39 12.34
CA TYR A 189 -6.11 -4.85 11.36
C TYR A 189 -7.41 -5.66 11.36
N TYR A 190 -8.52 -4.95 11.42
CA TYR A 190 -9.87 -5.50 11.39
C TYR A 190 -10.59 -4.97 10.17
N LEU A 191 -11.18 -5.85 9.37
CA LEU A 191 -11.96 -5.49 8.20
C LEU A 191 -13.35 -6.08 8.31
N GLY A 192 -14.37 -5.26 8.39
CA GLY A 192 -15.71 -5.75 8.65
C GLY A 192 -16.82 -4.73 8.48
N SER A 193 -17.98 -5.06 9.02
CA SER A 193 -19.19 -4.25 8.95
C SER A 193 -19.97 -4.31 10.27
N THR A 194 -20.90 -3.39 10.44
CA THR A 194 -21.86 -3.41 11.58
C THR A 194 -22.93 -4.48 11.42
N LYS A 195 -23.13 -5.02 10.20
CA LYS A 195 -24.08 -6.12 9.95
C LYS A 195 -23.55 -7.43 10.54
N TYR A 196 -24.42 -8.22 11.12
CA TYR A 196 -24.08 -9.54 11.68
C TYR A 196 -23.72 -10.54 10.57
N PHE A 197 -22.60 -11.24 10.79
CA PHE A 197 -22.13 -12.36 9.96
C PHE A 197 -21.69 -13.49 10.88
N SER A 198 -22.31 -14.66 10.77
CA SER A 198 -22.07 -15.81 11.68
C SER A 198 -20.64 -16.34 11.66
N ASN A 199 -19.90 -16.12 10.59
CA ASN A 199 -18.53 -16.65 10.39
C ASN A 199 -17.44 -15.58 10.64
N LEU A 200 -17.81 -14.39 11.14
CA LEU A 200 -16.87 -13.32 11.43
C LEU A 200 -16.72 -13.10 12.94
N GLU A 201 -15.54 -12.68 13.32
CA GLU A 201 -15.25 -12.33 14.72
C GLU A 201 -16.01 -11.05 15.11
N LYS A 202 -16.43 -11.00 16.36
CA LYS A 202 -17.05 -9.81 16.94
C LYS A 202 -15.96 -8.94 17.55
N TYR A 203 -15.85 -7.72 17.09
CA TYR A 203 -14.95 -6.70 17.63
C TYR A 203 -15.72 -5.48 18.09
N LYS A 204 -15.46 -5.03 19.31
CA LYS A 204 -16.09 -3.84 19.87
C LYS A 204 -15.11 -2.68 19.81
N ILE A 205 -15.48 -1.63 19.08
CA ILE A 205 -14.82 -0.33 19.14
C ILE A 205 -15.37 0.39 20.36
N GLU A 206 -14.49 0.76 21.28
CA GLU A 206 -14.91 1.50 22.48
C GLU A 206 -15.19 2.96 22.14
N LYS A 207 -15.98 3.62 22.97
CA LYS A 207 -16.21 5.06 22.83
C LYS A 207 -14.89 5.82 23.02
N ASN A 208 -14.45 6.54 21.99
CA ASN A 208 -13.23 7.35 22.04
C ASN A 208 -13.21 8.34 20.86
N LYS A 209 -12.16 9.17 20.81
CA LYS A 209 -11.84 9.99 19.64
C LYS A 209 -10.98 9.21 18.66
N TYR A 210 -11.41 9.17 17.43
CA TYR A 210 -10.75 8.45 16.34
C TYR A 210 -10.45 9.36 15.16
N ALA A 211 -9.35 9.11 14.49
CA ALA A 211 -9.11 9.66 13.16
C ALA A 211 -9.86 8.83 12.13
N ILE A 212 -10.79 9.46 11.44
CA ILE A 212 -11.64 8.81 10.44
C ILE A 212 -11.20 9.27 9.06
N PHE A 213 -10.82 8.33 8.22
CA PHE A 213 -10.47 8.58 6.83
C PHE A 213 -11.60 8.05 5.94
N LYS A 214 -12.12 8.92 5.08
CA LYS A 214 -13.03 8.52 4.01
C LYS A 214 -12.21 8.25 2.76
N LEU A 215 -12.13 7.01 2.34
CA LEU A 215 -11.38 6.61 1.16
C LEU A 215 -12.34 6.33 0.02
N ILE A 216 -12.20 7.06 -1.08
CA ILE A 216 -12.94 6.81 -2.33
C ILE A 216 -11.95 6.21 -3.32
N SER A 217 -12.18 4.97 -3.76
CA SER A 217 -11.26 4.27 -4.66
C SER A 217 -11.31 4.78 -6.09
N ARG A 218 -10.15 4.76 -6.72
CA ARG A 218 -9.94 5.11 -8.13
C ARG A 218 -10.19 4.00 -9.12
N ASN A 219 -9.94 2.80 -8.70
CA ASN A 219 -9.95 1.69 -9.62
C ASN A 219 -11.36 1.16 -9.76
N GLN A 220 -12.07 1.60 -10.79
CA GLN A 220 -13.40 1.11 -11.12
C GLN A 220 -13.47 -0.42 -11.21
N ASN A 221 -12.31 -1.10 -11.33
CA ASN A 221 -12.20 -2.55 -11.35
C ASN A 221 -11.83 -3.17 -10.00
N ASP A 222 -11.23 -2.45 -9.06
CA ASP A 222 -10.68 -3.00 -7.82
C ASP A 222 -11.45 -2.66 -6.55
N ILE A 223 -12.07 -1.50 -6.49
CA ILE A 223 -13.11 -1.18 -5.49
C ILE A 223 -14.26 -0.60 -6.31
N VAL A 224 -14.85 -1.51 -7.02
CA VAL A 224 -15.79 -1.28 -8.07
C VAL A 224 -16.93 -0.43 -7.63
N SER A 225 -17.10 0.63 -8.39
CA SER A 225 -18.42 1.21 -8.63
C SER A 225 -19.21 1.59 -7.38
N LEU A 226 -18.55 2.19 -6.41
CA LEU A 226 -19.24 2.92 -5.37
C LEU A 226 -19.93 4.19 -5.95
N GLU A 227 -19.51 4.63 -7.13
CA GLU A 227 -20.06 5.84 -7.75
C GLU A 227 -21.24 5.62 -8.70
N LYS A 228 -21.54 4.42 -9.15
CA LYS A 228 -22.54 4.27 -10.23
C LYS A 228 -23.85 3.58 -9.85
N LYS A 229 -24.03 3.08 -8.65
CA LYS A 229 -25.26 2.32 -8.33
C LYS A 229 -25.93 2.59 -6.99
N SER A 230 -25.47 3.54 -6.22
CA SER A 230 -26.26 3.86 -5.05
C SER A 230 -26.38 5.35 -4.86
N THR A 231 -27.57 5.80 -4.85
CA THR A 231 -28.04 6.91 -4.05
C THR A 231 -27.69 6.75 -2.56
N ASN A 232 -27.03 5.66 -2.18
CA ASN A 232 -26.45 5.37 -0.87
C ASN A 232 -24.94 5.25 -1.00
N ASN A 233 -24.26 6.31 -0.60
CA ASN A 233 -22.80 6.40 -0.57
C ASN A 233 -22.18 5.30 0.32
N GLY A 234 -21.67 4.24 -0.29
CA GLY A 234 -20.84 3.27 0.41
C GLY A 234 -19.45 3.87 0.62
N TYR A 235 -19.12 4.24 1.83
CA TYR A 235 -17.78 4.71 2.20
C TYR A 235 -17.01 3.59 2.88
N LEU A 236 -15.74 3.42 2.50
CA LEU A 236 -14.80 2.71 3.35
C LEU A 236 -14.39 3.68 4.46
N LEU A 237 -14.87 3.43 5.67
CA LEU A 237 -14.46 4.18 6.84
C LEU A 237 -13.22 3.51 7.42
N GLN A 238 -12.06 4.10 7.27
CA GLN A 238 -10.84 3.63 7.91
C GLN A 238 -10.64 4.38 9.23
N ILE A 239 -10.71 3.65 10.33
CA ILE A 239 -10.47 4.18 11.67
C ILE A 239 -9.06 3.77 12.07
N ILE A 240 -8.21 4.75 12.37
CA ILE A 240 -6.88 4.54 12.93
C ILE A 240 -6.93 4.90 14.40
N ILE A 241 -6.58 3.96 15.26
CA ILE A 241 -6.56 4.09 16.72
C ILE A 241 -5.13 4.39 17.18
#